data_0d9f20682296bb183f058bc64fcd9ce0
#
_entry.id   0d9f20682296bb183f058bc64fcd9ce0
#
_cell.length_a   1.000
_cell.length_b   1.000
_cell.length_c   1.000
_cell.angle_alpha   90.00
_cell.angle_beta   90.00
_cell.angle_gamma   90.00
#
_symmetry.space_group_name_H-M   'P 1'
#
loop_
_entity.id
_entity.type
_entity.pdbx_description
1 polymer ?
#
loop_
_entity_poly.entity_id
_entity_poly.type
_entity_poly.pdbx_seq_one_letter_code
_entity_poly.pdbx_strand_id
1 'polypeptide(L)'
;MTLTDATQGSRPQSAATLQRLRYLVDNEWRESKTTSYMPVMNPSTGEQIAEAPTCTQEEVDSAVAAAARAYPAWSATPVPQRIQLMFRFKQLLDEHLDELSVLLATEMGKVLSEARGDVLKAIEVVECACSTHYLMQGDSTMNISRGYDTVSFREPLGVFVGIAPYNFPAMIPMGWMLPFAITTGNTFVLKAASMVPQTSMRMMELLIEAGLPKGVANLVTCSRVEADSLLVHPDVRGITF
;
A
#
# COMPACT_ATOMS: atom_id res chain seq x y z
N MET A 1 -24.78 -47.67 35.95
CA MET A 1 -24.33 -46.37 36.46
C MET A 1 -24.12 -45.48 35.24
N THR A 2 -25.13 -44.69 34.97
CA THR A 2 -25.38 -43.94 33.74
C THR A 2 -24.55 -42.68 33.76
N LEU A 3 -23.78 -42.42 32.67
CA LEU A 3 -23.06 -41.18 32.43
C LEU A 3 -24.07 -40.16 31.85
N THR A 4 -24.26 -39.07 32.57
CA THR A 4 -25.13 -37.95 32.26
C THR A 4 -24.48 -37.07 31.19
N ASP A 5 -25.29 -36.76 30.17
CA ASP A 5 -25.07 -35.77 29.11
C ASP A 5 -24.68 -34.40 29.69
N ALA A 6 -23.54 -33.87 29.22
CA ALA A 6 -23.18 -32.49 29.40
C ALA A 6 -23.66 -31.71 28.18
N THR A 7 -24.79 -31.05 28.29
CA THR A 7 -25.33 -30.10 27.36
C THR A 7 -24.34 -28.95 27.12
N GLN A 8 -23.79 -28.90 25.93
CA GLN A 8 -23.05 -27.75 25.41
C GLN A 8 -24.02 -26.57 25.24
N GLY A 9 -23.91 -25.61 26.15
CA GLY A 9 -24.57 -24.30 26.00
C GLY A 9 -23.92 -23.51 24.86
N SER A 10 -24.63 -23.41 23.74
CA SER A 10 -24.31 -22.48 22.68
C SER A 10 -24.46 -21.05 23.22
N ARG A 11 -23.34 -20.33 23.39
CA ARG A 11 -23.39 -18.87 23.58
C ARG A 11 -23.98 -18.23 22.33
N PRO A 12 -24.95 -17.34 22.48
CA PRO A 12 -25.40 -16.55 21.33
C PRO A 12 -24.25 -15.64 20.91
N GLN A 13 -23.64 -15.91 19.76
CA GLN A 13 -22.80 -14.95 19.09
C GLN A 13 -23.69 -13.77 18.68
N SER A 14 -23.50 -12.64 19.31
CA SER A 14 -23.97 -11.37 18.78
C SER A 14 -23.39 -11.25 17.37
N ALA A 15 -24.25 -11.22 16.35
CA ALA A 15 -23.86 -10.97 14.98
C ALA A 15 -23.30 -9.53 14.91
N ALA A 16 -22.01 -9.38 15.22
CA ALA A 16 -21.30 -8.15 14.91
C ALA A 16 -21.38 -7.99 13.40
N THR A 17 -21.94 -6.89 12.93
CA THR A 17 -22.00 -6.57 11.51
C THR A 17 -20.57 -6.56 10.99
N LEU A 18 -20.24 -7.50 10.10
CA LEU A 18 -18.91 -7.60 9.49
C LEU A 18 -18.54 -6.27 8.85
N GLN A 19 -17.33 -5.81 9.13
CA GLN A 19 -16.83 -4.55 8.57
C GLN A 19 -16.57 -4.70 7.07
N ARG A 20 -17.28 -3.92 6.25
CA ARG A 20 -16.95 -3.75 4.85
C ARG A 20 -15.81 -2.75 4.70
N LEU A 21 -14.72 -3.20 4.09
CA LEU A 21 -13.57 -2.36 3.83
C LEU A 21 -13.86 -1.42 2.65
N ARG A 22 -13.08 -0.34 2.57
CA ARG A 22 -13.22 0.71 1.57
C ARG A 22 -11.98 0.77 0.70
N TYR A 23 -12.08 1.38 -0.46
CA TYR A 23 -10.93 1.72 -1.29
C TYR A 23 -10.57 3.20 -1.12
N LEU A 24 -9.31 3.56 -1.45
CA LEU A 24 -8.78 4.91 -1.23
C LEU A 24 -8.51 5.61 -2.54
N VAL A 25 -9.13 6.78 -2.74
CA VAL A 25 -8.84 7.69 -3.87
C VAL A 25 -8.84 9.13 -3.37
N ASP A 26 -7.81 9.90 -3.73
CA ASP A 26 -7.66 11.31 -3.34
C ASP A 26 -7.67 11.52 -1.80
N ASN A 27 -7.05 10.61 -1.04
CA ASN A 27 -7.05 10.56 0.43
C ASN A 27 -8.45 10.41 1.06
N GLU A 28 -9.43 9.93 0.30
CA GLU A 28 -10.79 9.68 0.76
C GLU A 28 -11.10 8.18 0.69
N TRP A 29 -11.46 7.59 1.83
CA TRP A 29 -11.95 6.22 1.88
C TRP A 29 -13.39 6.16 1.37
N ARG A 30 -13.61 5.43 0.29
CA ARG A 30 -14.90 5.33 -0.41
C ARG A 30 -15.48 3.93 -0.31
N GLU A 31 -16.79 3.85 -0.17
CA GLU A 31 -17.52 2.60 -0.31
C GLU A 31 -17.59 2.21 -1.78
N SER A 32 -17.27 0.94 -2.07
CA SER A 32 -17.38 0.42 -3.44
C SER A 32 -18.84 0.20 -3.83
N LYS A 33 -19.13 0.45 -5.12
CA LYS A 33 -20.43 0.14 -5.73
C LYS A 33 -20.56 -1.34 -6.09
N THR A 34 -19.53 -2.13 -5.86
CA THR A 34 -19.54 -3.56 -6.16
C THR A 34 -20.55 -4.31 -5.31
N THR A 35 -21.08 -5.40 -5.86
CA THR A 35 -21.84 -6.41 -5.11
C THR A 35 -20.98 -7.62 -4.72
N SER A 36 -19.71 -7.65 -5.18
CA SER A 36 -18.76 -8.74 -4.94
C SER A 36 -17.76 -8.37 -3.87
N TYR A 37 -17.69 -9.15 -2.81
CA TYR A 37 -16.76 -8.95 -1.71
C TYR A 37 -15.99 -10.23 -1.43
N MET A 38 -14.71 -10.12 -1.16
CA MET A 38 -13.85 -11.22 -0.73
C MET A 38 -13.80 -11.25 0.80
N PRO A 39 -14.05 -12.41 1.45
CA PRO A 39 -13.91 -12.52 2.89
C PRO A 39 -12.45 -12.36 3.30
N VAL A 40 -12.20 -11.54 4.31
CA VAL A 40 -10.91 -11.45 5.00
C VAL A 40 -11.01 -12.30 6.25
N MET A 41 -10.17 -13.31 6.33
CA MET A 41 -10.21 -14.31 7.39
C MET A 41 -9.09 -14.10 8.39
N ASN A 42 -9.34 -14.44 9.64
CA ASN A 42 -8.27 -14.77 10.58
C ASN A 42 -7.95 -16.27 10.42
N PRO A 43 -6.83 -16.63 9.78
CA PRO A 43 -6.54 -18.04 9.51
C PRO A 43 -6.22 -18.84 10.77
N SER A 44 -5.90 -18.18 11.89
CA SER A 44 -5.62 -18.85 13.17
C SER A 44 -6.90 -19.32 13.88
N THR A 45 -8.02 -18.61 13.68
CA THR A 45 -9.32 -18.93 14.32
C THR A 45 -10.34 -19.47 13.33
N GLY A 46 -10.15 -19.22 12.02
CA GLY A 46 -11.12 -19.52 10.97
C GLY A 46 -12.29 -18.52 10.92
N GLU A 47 -12.23 -17.43 11.69
CA GLU A 47 -13.29 -16.42 11.72
C GLU A 47 -13.10 -15.40 10.59
N GLN A 48 -14.21 -15.00 9.99
CA GLN A 48 -14.23 -13.87 9.07
C GLN A 48 -14.18 -12.56 9.88
N ILE A 49 -13.17 -11.73 9.59
CA ILE A 49 -12.91 -10.47 10.32
C ILE A 49 -13.35 -9.23 9.54
N ALA A 50 -13.41 -9.31 8.21
CA ALA A 50 -13.86 -8.21 7.34
C ALA A 50 -14.29 -8.73 5.96
N GLU A 51 -14.75 -7.81 5.09
CA GLU A 51 -15.04 -8.03 3.68
C GLU A 51 -14.31 -6.99 2.83
N ALA A 52 -13.42 -7.43 1.93
CA ALA A 52 -12.73 -6.55 0.98
C ALA A 52 -13.55 -6.42 -0.32
N PRO A 53 -13.80 -5.21 -0.83
CA PRO A 53 -14.54 -5.05 -2.07
C PRO A 53 -13.73 -5.56 -3.26
N THR A 54 -14.37 -6.21 -4.21
CA THR A 54 -13.85 -6.37 -5.56
C THR A 54 -14.21 -5.10 -6.33
N CYS A 55 -13.35 -4.07 -6.25
CA CYS A 55 -13.61 -2.78 -6.89
C CYS A 55 -13.92 -2.95 -8.37
N THR A 56 -14.88 -2.15 -8.85
CA THR A 56 -15.24 -2.15 -10.28
C THR A 56 -14.15 -1.56 -11.15
N GLN A 57 -14.22 -1.78 -12.45
CA GLN A 57 -13.26 -1.19 -13.40
C GLN A 57 -13.24 0.35 -13.30
N GLU A 58 -14.41 0.99 -13.18
CA GLU A 58 -14.49 2.45 -13.04
C GLU A 58 -13.82 2.96 -11.75
N GLU A 59 -13.86 2.18 -10.67
CA GLU A 59 -13.20 2.52 -9.41
C GLU A 59 -11.68 2.39 -9.54
N VAL A 60 -11.20 1.35 -10.21
CA VAL A 60 -9.79 1.17 -10.53
C VAL A 60 -9.30 2.30 -11.44
N ASP A 61 -10.02 2.61 -12.50
CA ASP A 61 -9.69 3.70 -13.43
C ASP A 61 -9.69 5.05 -12.71
N SER A 62 -10.62 5.25 -11.76
CA SER A 62 -10.67 6.48 -10.95
C SER A 62 -9.42 6.68 -10.09
N ALA A 63 -8.84 5.59 -9.57
CA ALA A 63 -7.60 5.63 -8.81
C ALA A 63 -6.40 6.00 -9.70
N VAL A 64 -6.32 5.44 -10.91
CA VAL A 64 -5.29 5.80 -11.88
C VAL A 64 -5.43 7.25 -12.32
N ALA A 65 -6.67 7.69 -12.62
CA ALA A 65 -6.95 9.08 -13.00
C ALA A 65 -6.60 10.07 -11.89
N ALA A 66 -6.84 9.73 -10.61
CA ALA A 66 -6.43 10.54 -9.48
C ALA A 66 -4.89 10.67 -9.40
N ALA A 67 -4.18 9.55 -9.57
CA ALA A 67 -2.73 9.53 -9.61
C ALA A 67 -2.17 10.37 -10.78
N ALA A 68 -2.76 10.25 -11.98
CA ALA A 68 -2.37 11.02 -13.15
C ALA A 68 -2.58 12.54 -12.95
N ARG A 69 -3.69 12.95 -12.33
CA ARG A 69 -3.94 14.36 -12.00
C ARG A 69 -2.97 14.93 -10.98
N ALA A 70 -2.55 14.12 -9.99
CA ALA A 70 -1.63 14.56 -8.95
C ALA A 70 -0.18 14.63 -9.44
N TYR A 71 0.19 13.88 -10.46
CA TYR A 71 1.56 13.72 -10.93
C TYR A 71 2.25 15.05 -11.29
N PRO A 72 1.69 15.99 -12.07
CA PRO A 72 2.41 17.21 -12.45
C PRO A 72 2.86 18.05 -11.25
N ALA A 73 2.00 18.23 -10.25
CA ALA A 73 2.34 18.99 -9.05
C ALA A 73 3.33 18.24 -8.16
N TRP A 74 3.15 16.92 -8.02
CA TRP A 74 4.02 16.11 -7.19
C TRP A 74 5.42 15.95 -7.77
N SER A 75 5.55 15.72 -9.07
CA SER A 75 6.83 15.61 -9.75
C SER A 75 7.64 16.92 -9.71
N ALA A 76 6.95 18.08 -9.73
CA ALA A 76 7.56 19.39 -9.59
C ALA A 76 7.95 19.74 -8.14
N THR A 77 7.49 18.97 -7.15
CA THR A 77 7.86 19.17 -5.74
C THR A 77 9.34 18.83 -5.53
N PRO A 78 10.16 19.71 -4.93
CA PRO A 78 11.56 19.43 -4.69
C PRO A 78 11.80 18.13 -3.90
N VAL A 79 12.83 17.34 -4.30
CA VAL A 79 13.17 16.07 -3.64
C VAL A 79 13.27 16.18 -2.11
N PRO A 80 13.95 17.21 -1.52
CA PRO A 80 14.00 17.38 -0.07
C PRO A 80 12.63 17.54 0.59
N GLN A 81 11.65 18.11 -0.10
CA GLN A 81 10.29 18.24 0.44
C GLN A 81 9.54 16.91 0.36
N ARG A 82 9.70 16.13 -0.72
CA ARG A 82 9.08 14.81 -0.84
C ARG A 82 9.57 13.84 0.24
N ILE A 83 10.86 13.84 0.54
CA ILE A 83 11.42 12.95 1.58
C ILE A 83 10.98 13.31 3.00
N GLN A 84 10.58 14.57 3.28
CA GLN A 84 10.00 14.92 4.58
C GLN A 84 8.73 14.14 4.89
N LEU A 85 7.96 13.77 3.87
CA LEU A 85 6.83 12.86 4.03
C LEU A 85 7.27 11.50 4.58
N MET A 86 8.38 10.95 4.05
CA MET A 86 8.90 9.65 4.49
C MET A 86 9.44 9.68 5.92
N PHE A 87 10.09 10.76 6.34
CA PHE A 87 10.54 10.90 7.73
C PHE A 87 9.35 10.87 8.72
N ARG A 88 8.27 11.62 8.41
CA ARG A 88 7.05 11.59 9.23
C ARG A 88 6.35 10.24 9.18
N PHE A 89 6.28 9.63 8.01
CA PHE A 89 5.70 8.29 7.85
C PHE A 89 6.48 7.25 8.65
N LYS A 90 7.81 7.26 8.57
CA LYS A 90 8.69 6.38 9.35
C LYS A 90 8.43 6.53 10.85
N GLN A 91 8.33 7.75 11.35
CA GLN A 91 8.03 8.01 12.75
C GLN A 91 6.68 7.41 13.16
N LEU A 92 5.62 7.62 12.38
CA LEU A 92 4.29 7.05 12.64
C LEU A 92 4.31 5.51 12.61
N LEU A 93 5.08 4.92 11.70
CA LEU A 93 5.23 3.46 11.66
C LEU A 93 5.93 2.91 12.92
N ASP A 94 6.94 3.60 13.45
CA ASP A 94 7.59 3.23 14.71
C ASP A 94 6.61 3.33 15.89
N GLU A 95 5.83 4.41 15.97
CA GLU A 95 4.83 4.64 17.01
C GLU A 95 3.71 3.59 17.00
N HIS A 96 3.33 3.09 15.80
CA HIS A 96 2.27 2.11 15.59
C HIS A 96 2.77 0.68 15.36
N LEU A 97 4.04 0.39 15.61
CA LEU A 97 4.67 -0.90 15.31
C LEU A 97 3.91 -2.09 15.94
N ASP A 98 3.50 -1.98 17.20
CA ASP A 98 2.81 -3.07 17.91
C ASP A 98 1.39 -3.26 17.37
N GLU A 99 0.65 -2.17 17.11
CA GLU A 99 -0.67 -2.20 16.47
C GLU A 99 -0.61 -2.91 15.10
N LEU A 100 0.30 -2.49 14.25
CA LEU A 100 0.48 -3.05 12.90
C LEU A 100 0.90 -4.53 12.95
N SER A 101 1.75 -4.89 13.91
CA SER A 101 2.19 -6.29 14.09
C SER A 101 1.04 -7.22 14.48
N VAL A 102 0.16 -6.76 15.38
CA VAL A 102 -1.03 -7.51 15.80
C VAL A 102 -2.03 -7.61 14.65
N LEU A 103 -2.28 -6.52 13.93
CA LEU A 103 -3.16 -6.50 12.77
C LEU A 103 -2.69 -7.48 11.69
N LEU A 104 -1.40 -7.44 11.34
CA LEU A 104 -0.79 -8.32 10.36
C LEU A 104 -0.87 -9.79 10.80
N ALA A 105 -0.53 -10.08 12.07
CA ALA A 105 -0.65 -11.44 12.61
C ALA A 105 -2.08 -11.96 12.52
N THR A 106 -3.07 -11.10 12.76
CA THR A 106 -4.49 -11.45 12.75
C THR A 106 -5.00 -11.77 11.34
N GLU A 107 -4.69 -10.94 10.34
CA GLU A 107 -5.23 -11.17 8.99
C GLU A 107 -4.41 -12.16 8.15
N MET A 108 -3.11 -12.34 8.47
CA MET A 108 -2.22 -13.18 7.66
C MET A 108 -1.88 -14.53 8.34
N GLY A 109 -2.03 -14.64 9.68
CA GLY A 109 -1.78 -15.85 10.43
C GLY A 109 -0.32 -16.14 10.77
N LYS A 110 0.59 -15.18 10.59
CA LYS A 110 1.96 -15.27 11.07
C LYS A 110 2.00 -15.27 12.60
N VAL A 111 3.02 -15.92 13.20
CA VAL A 111 3.33 -15.68 14.60
C VAL A 111 3.71 -14.23 14.83
N LEU A 112 3.37 -13.67 15.98
CA LEU A 112 3.51 -12.22 16.24
C LEU A 112 4.95 -11.72 16.04
N SER A 113 5.96 -12.52 16.37
CA SER A 113 7.36 -12.15 16.17
C SER A 113 7.75 -11.99 14.69
N GLU A 114 7.20 -12.85 13.80
CA GLU A 114 7.43 -12.72 12.35
C GLU A 114 6.61 -11.59 11.74
N ALA A 115 5.37 -11.37 12.23
CA ALA A 115 4.56 -10.22 11.84
C ALA A 115 5.25 -8.91 12.20
N ARG A 116 5.83 -8.83 13.41
CA ARG A 116 6.65 -7.68 13.83
C ARG A 116 7.89 -7.51 12.95
N GLY A 117 8.55 -8.61 12.56
CA GLY A 117 9.68 -8.58 11.63
C GLY A 117 9.31 -8.04 10.25
N ASP A 118 8.11 -8.37 9.75
CA ASP A 118 7.58 -7.84 8.48
C ASP A 118 7.40 -6.30 8.54
N VAL A 119 6.78 -5.79 9.60
CA VAL A 119 6.59 -4.34 9.80
C VAL A 119 7.93 -3.64 10.00
N LEU A 120 8.84 -4.18 10.83
CA LEU A 120 10.18 -3.62 11.00
C LEU A 120 10.96 -3.54 9.69
N LYS A 121 10.83 -4.56 8.83
CA LYS A 121 11.48 -4.54 7.52
C LYS A 121 10.87 -3.46 6.61
N ALA A 122 9.56 -3.22 6.69
CA ALA A 122 8.95 -2.09 6.00
C ALA A 122 9.53 -0.75 6.48
N ILE A 123 9.67 -0.56 7.80
CA ILE A 123 10.24 0.64 8.41
C ILE A 123 11.68 0.88 7.94
N GLU A 124 12.54 -0.15 7.95
CA GLU A 124 13.92 -0.06 7.48
C GLU A 124 13.99 0.43 6.02
N VAL A 125 13.09 -0.04 5.17
CA VAL A 125 13.09 0.35 3.75
C VAL A 125 12.49 1.74 3.54
N VAL A 126 11.50 2.14 4.32
CA VAL A 126 11.02 3.54 4.36
C VAL A 126 12.16 4.49 4.79
N GLU A 127 12.98 4.09 5.76
CA GLU A 127 14.19 4.83 6.16
C GLU A 127 15.20 4.94 5.00
N CYS A 128 15.41 3.86 4.24
CA CYS A 128 16.22 3.92 3.02
C CYS A 128 15.65 4.92 2.00
N ALA A 129 14.32 5.00 1.85
CA ALA A 129 13.68 5.94 0.94
C ALA A 129 13.87 7.42 1.37
N CYS A 130 14.15 7.69 2.64
CA CYS A 130 14.55 9.02 3.10
C CYS A 130 15.87 9.50 2.46
N SER A 131 16.69 8.59 1.91
CA SER A 131 17.92 8.93 1.20
C SER A 131 17.74 9.18 -0.31
N THR A 132 16.50 9.25 -0.81
CA THR A 132 16.21 9.37 -2.25
C THR A 132 16.90 10.57 -2.92
N HIS A 133 17.21 11.64 -2.19
CA HIS A 133 17.94 12.76 -2.74
C HIS A 133 19.34 12.36 -3.30
N TYR A 134 19.99 11.36 -2.74
CA TYR A 134 21.23 10.79 -3.30
C TYR A 134 20.92 9.91 -4.53
N LEU A 135 19.83 9.15 -4.50
CA LEU A 135 19.43 8.30 -5.62
C LEU A 135 19.00 9.10 -6.85
N MET A 136 18.52 10.34 -6.65
CA MET A 136 18.12 11.25 -7.73
C MET A 136 19.26 12.07 -8.31
N GLN A 137 20.49 11.96 -7.77
CA GLN A 137 21.67 12.57 -8.37
C GLN A 137 21.98 11.91 -9.71
N GLY A 138 22.32 12.73 -10.68
CA GLY A 138 22.88 12.28 -11.96
C GLY A 138 24.39 12.26 -11.94
N ASP A 139 24.96 11.77 -13.03
CA ASP A 139 26.39 11.72 -13.25
C ASP A 139 26.82 12.82 -14.24
N SER A 140 28.05 13.31 -14.10
CA SER A 140 28.66 14.20 -15.08
C SER A 140 30.06 13.70 -15.44
N THR A 141 30.40 13.77 -16.73
CA THR A 141 31.75 13.43 -17.22
C THR A 141 32.22 14.58 -18.09
N MET A 142 33.29 15.23 -17.61
CA MET A 142 33.97 16.29 -18.36
C MET A 142 34.86 15.71 -19.44
N ASN A 143 34.82 16.36 -20.63
CA ASN A 143 35.70 16.05 -21.74
C ASN A 143 35.69 14.58 -22.17
N ILE A 144 34.47 13.98 -22.20
CA ILE A 144 34.26 12.59 -22.64
C ILE A 144 34.68 12.38 -24.08
N SER A 145 34.68 13.45 -24.87
CA SER A 145 35.32 13.62 -26.19
C SER A 145 35.82 15.06 -26.27
N ARG A 146 36.72 15.33 -27.23
CA ARG A 146 37.31 16.65 -27.37
C ARG A 146 36.25 17.74 -27.54
N GLY A 147 36.04 18.58 -26.51
CA GLY A 147 35.08 19.67 -26.49
C GLY A 147 33.64 19.24 -26.13
N TYR A 148 33.45 18.03 -25.58
CA TYR A 148 32.12 17.53 -25.16
C TYR A 148 32.14 17.09 -23.70
N ASP A 149 31.16 17.61 -22.94
CA ASP A 149 30.80 17.15 -21.59
C ASP A 149 29.47 16.42 -21.63
N THR A 150 29.24 15.48 -20.72
CA THR A 150 27.95 14.81 -20.56
C THR A 150 27.43 14.99 -19.15
N VAL A 151 26.10 15.17 -19.04
CA VAL A 151 25.39 15.23 -17.77
C VAL A 151 24.16 14.34 -17.89
N SER A 152 23.89 13.51 -16.89
CA SER A 152 22.65 12.73 -16.79
C SER A 152 21.73 13.33 -15.74
N PHE A 153 20.42 13.25 -15.99
CA PHE A 153 19.38 13.64 -15.07
C PHE A 153 18.44 12.46 -14.84
N ARG A 154 17.94 12.32 -13.61
CA ARG A 154 16.92 11.33 -13.27
C ARG A 154 15.59 12.04 -13.07
N GLU A 155 14.58 11.64 -13.82
CA GLU A 155 13.27 12.25 -13.81
C GLU A 155 12.18 11.20 -13.50
N PRO A 156 11.08 11.61 -12.81
CA PRO A 156 9.93 10.74 -12.62
C PRO A 156 9.22 10.48 -13.95
N LEU A 157 8.61 9.28 -14.07
CA LEU A 157 7.97 8.83 -15.31
C LEU A 157 6.46 9.06 -15.32
N GLY A 158 5.79 9.07 -14.16
CA GLY A 158 4.35 9.20 -14.08
C GLY A 158 3.70 8.31 -13.03
N VAL A 159 2.59 7.68 -13.39
CA VAL A 159 1.85 6.78 -12.52
C VAL A 159 2.52 5.41 -12.47
N PHE A 160 2.80 4.92 -11.27
CA PHE A 160 3.25 3.55 -11.02
C PHE A 160 2.14 2.74 -10.36
N VAL A 161 2.08 1.46 -10.67
CA VAL A 161 1.17 0.49 -10.06
C VAL A 161 1.97 -0.53 -9.28
N GLY A 162 1.57 -0.81 -8.05
CA GLY A 162 2.06 -1.93 -7.26
C GLY A 162 0.99 -3.01 -7.14
N ILE A 163 1.30 -4.24 -7.54
CA ILE A 163 0.43 -5.40 -7.34
C ILE A 163 1.00 -6.22 -6.20
N ALA A 164 0.43 -6.04 -5.00
CA ALA A 164 0.97 -6.62 -3.79
C ALA A 164 0.67 -8.12 -3.67
N PRO A 165 1.65 -8.94 -3.29
CA PRO A 165 1.42 -10.31 -2.87
C PRO A 165 0.80 -10.36 -1.47
N TYR A 166 0.26 -11.52 -1.09
CA TYR A 166 -0.41 -11.69 0.20
C TYR A 166 0.54 -12.02 1.37
N ASN A 167 1.76 -12.49 1.07
CA ASN A 167 2.65 -13.09 2.08
C ASN A 167 3.47 -12.08 2.91
N PHE A 168 3.58 -10.81 2.47
CA PHE A 168 4.25 -9.73 3.19
C PHE A 168 3.48 -8.40 3.00
N PRO A 169 2.29 -8.26 3.63
CA PRO A 169 1.38 -7.14 3.37
C PRO A 169 1.87 -5.78 3.89
N ALA A 170 2.88 -5.74 4.76
CA ALA A 170 3.55 -4.52 5.20
C ALA A 170 4.79 -4.24 4.35
N MET A 171 5.73 -5.18 4.34
CA MET A 171 7.06 -4.98 3.78
C MET A 171 7.04 -4.68 2.28
N ILE A 172 6.32 -5.49 1.49
CA ILE A 172 6.38 -5.37 0.04
C ILE A 172 5.64 -4.12 -0.45
N PRO A 173 4.32 -3.94 -0.22
CA PRO A 173 3.61 -2.78 -0.77
C PRO A 173 4.03 -1.46 -0.16
N MET A 174 4.21 -1.42 1.16
CA MET A 174 4.39 -0.16 1.89
C MET A 174 5.86 0.14 2.24
N GLY A 175 6.75 -0.84 2.08
CA GLY A 175 8.20 -0.67 2.21
C GLY A 175 8.90 -0.62 0.85
N TRP A 176 8.80 -1.66 0.04
CA TRP A 176 9.60 -1.80 -1.19
C TRP A 176 9.02 -1.07 -2.40
N MET A 177 7.69 -1.06 -2.56
CA MET A 177 7.05 -0.53 -3.78
C MET A 177 6.79 0.98 -3.66
N LEU A 178 5.90 1.37 -2.75
CA LEU A 178 5.36 2.72 -2.66
C LEU A 178 6.39 3.80 -2.31
N PRO A 179 7.25 3.65 -1.27
CA PRO A 179 8.12 4.74 -0.82
C PRO A 179 9.06 5.25 -1.90
N PHE A 180 9.73 4.36 -2.62
CA PHE A 180 10.64 4.76 -3.70
C PHE A 180 9.90 5.37 -4.89
N ALA A 181 8.71 4.85 -5.24
CA ALA A 181 7.93 5.42 -6.32
C ALA A 181 7.59 6.88 -6.03
N ILE A 182 7.04 7.18 -4.84
CA ILE A 182 6.60 8.55 -4.54
C ILE A 182 7.75 9.50 -4.20
N THR A 183 8.82 9.06 -3.54
CA THR A 183 9.96 9.94 -3.23
C THR A 183 10.74 10.33 -4.48
N THR A 184 10.82 9.48 -5.50
CA THR A 184 11.40 9.82 -6.80
C THR A 184 10.51 10.73 -7.64
N GLY A 185 9.29 11.06 -7.19
CA GLY A 185 8.40 12.02 -7.82
C GLY A 185 7.29 11.40 -8.68
N ASN A 186 7.16 10.09 -8.67
CA ASN A 186 6.04 9.39 -9.30
C ASN A 186 4.82 9.39 -8.38
N THR A 187 3.64 9.12 -8.95
CA THR A 187 2.43 8.82 -8.20
C THR A 187 2.17 7.33 -8.21
N PHE A 188 1.35 6.83 -7.28
CA PHE A 188 1.24 5.40 -7.04
C PHE A 188 -0.21 4.94 -6.89
N VAL A 189 -0.52 3.78 -7.46
CA VAL A 189 -1.76 3.04 -7.22
C VAL A 189 -1.39 1.67 -6.67
N LEU A 190 -1.78 1.39 -5.44
CA LEU A 190 -1.59 0.09 -4.84
C LEU A 190 -2.81 -0.79 -5.09
N LYS A 191 -2.63 -1.87 -5.83
CA LYS A 191 -3.55 -3.00 -5.82
C LYS A 191 -3.17 -3.89 -4.63
N ALA A 192 -3.82 -3.72 -3.48
CA ALA A 192 -3.58 -4.53 -2.29
C ALA A 192 -4.06 -5.98 -2.49
N ALA A 193 -3.44 -6.91 -1.77
CA ALA A 193 -3.89 -8.30 -1.76
C ALA A 193 -5.25 -8.38 -1.05
N SER A 194 -6.31 -8.78 -1.77
CA SER A 194 -7.68 -8.78 -1.25
C SER A 194 -7.91 -9.71 -0.05
N MET A 195 -7.03 -10.69 0.16
CA MET A 195 -7.09 -11.61 1.30
C MET A 195 -6.55 -11.01 2.60
N VAL A 196 -5.59 -10.05 2.51
CA VAL A 196 -4.87 -9.44 3.63
C VAL A 196 -4.67 -7.93 3.39
N PRO A 197 -5.75 -7.16 3.22
CA PRO A 197 -5.65 -5.76 2.83
C PRO A 197 -5.49 -4.79 4.00
N GLN A 198 -5.89 -5.18 5.21
CA GLN A 198 -6.06 -4.26 6.34
C GLN A 198 -4.74 -3.64 6.79
N THR A 199 -3.64 -4.43 6.82
CA THR A 199 -2.31 -3.91 7.16
C THR A 199 -1.88 -2.81 6.18
N SER A 200 -1.98 -3.05 4.88
CA SER A 200 -1.66 -2.03 3.87
C SER A 200 -2.59 -0.81 3.97
N MET A 201 -3.87 -1.01 4.25
CA MET A 201 -4.85 0.07 4.45
C MET A 201 -4.48 0.93 5.67
N ARG A 202 -4.15 0.29 6.80
CA ARG A 202 -3.76 1.02 8.01
C ARG A 202 -2.46 1.81 7.81
N MET A 203 -1.48 1.21 7.14
CA MET A 203 -0.25 1.94 6.80
C MET A 203 -0.53 3.10 5.82
N MET A 204 -1.49 2.97 4.91
CA MET A 204 -1.91 4.08 4.05
C MET A 204 -2.58 5.22 4.84
N GLU A 205 -3.36 4.91 5.88
CA GLU A 205 -3.91 5.91 6.81
C GLU A 205 -2.79 6.70 7.50
N LEU A 206 -1.77 6.01 8.00
CA LEU A 206 -0.59 6.65 8.60
C LEU A 206 0.19 7.50 7.60
N LEU A 207 0.26 7.08 6.34
CA LEU A 207 0.89 7.88 5.28
C LEU A 207 0.09 9.17 4.98
N ILE A 208 -1.24 9.10 5.01
CA ILE A 208 -2.11 10.29 4.90
C ILE A 208 -1.89 11.22 6.11
N GLU A 209 -1.83 10.67 7.32
CA GLU A 209 -1.53 11.41 8.54
C GLU A 209 -0.15 12.10 8.49
N ALA A 210 0.85 11.44 7.88
CA ALA A 210 2.16 12.01 7.61
C ALA A 210 2.12 13.23 6.67
N GLY A 211 0.99 13.48 6.01
CA GLY A 211 0.77 14.61 5.11
C GLY A 211 0.88 14.27 3.63
N LEU A 212 0.49 13.05 3.23
CA LEU A 212 0.41 12.66 1.82
C LEU A 212 -0.52 13.62 1.05
N PRO A 213 -0.08 14.25 -0.06
CA PRO A 213 -0.97 15.04 -0.89
C PRO A 213 -2.02 14.16 -1.59
N LYS A 214 -3.21 14.73 -1.83
CA LYS A 214 -4.31 14.03 -2.51
C LYS A 214 -3.87 13.45 -3.86
N GLY A 215 -4.23 12.20 -4.12
CA GLY A 215 -3.97 11.50 -5.36
C GLY A 215 -2.55 10.97 -5.55
N VAL A 216 -1.57 11.38 -4.73
CA VAL A 216 -0.18 10.90 -4.86
C VAL A 216 -0.07 9.40 -4.64
N ALA A 217 -0.83 8.84 -3.69
CA ALA A 217 -1.01 7.41 -3.54
C ALA A 217 -2.48 7.06 -3.36
N ASN A 218 -2.91 5.99 -4.00
CA ASN A 218 -4.28 5.46 -3.98
C ASN A 218 -4.22 3.95 -3.72
N LEU A 219 -5.32 3.35 -3.20
CA LEU A 219 -5.36 1.93 -2.88
C LEU A 219 -6.69 1.32 -3.32
N VAL A 220 -6.62 0.22 -4.05
CA VAL A 220 -7.77 -0.58 -4.48
C VAL A 220 -7.55 -2.06 -4.13
N THR A 221 -8.66 -2.77 -3.93
CA THR A 221 -8.72 -4.23 -3.96
C THR A 221 -9.60 -4.61 -5.15
N CYS A 222 -9.14 -5.50 -6.00
CA CYS A 222 -9.88 -5.90 -7.20
C CYS A 222 -9.55 -7.34 -7.59
N SER A 223 -10.34 -7.91 -8.51
CA SER A 223 -10.07 -9.22 -9.06
C SER A 223 -8.91 -9.17 -10.07
N ARG A 224 -8.56 -10.34 -10.59
CA ARG A 224 -7.56 -10.44 -11.65
C ARG A 224 -7.98 -9.69 -12.92
N VAL A 225 -9.27 -9.68 -13.24
CA VAL A 225 -9.78 -9.06 -14.47
C VAL A 225 -9.51 -7.56 -14.47
N GLU A 226 -9.87 -6.86 -13.39
CA GLU A 226 -9.62 -5.42 -13.26
C GLU A 226 -8.11 -5.14 -13.07
N ALA A 227 -7.36 -6.06 -12.41
CA ALA A 227 -5.92 -5.92 -12.26
C ALA A 227 -5.18 -6.04 -13.60
N ASP A 228 -5.64 -6.92 -14.53
CA ASP A 228 -5.07 -7.06 -15.85
C ASP A 228 -5.20 -5.76 -16.68
N SER A 229 -6.26 -4.96 -16.46
CA SER A 229 -6.41 -3.66 -17.11
C SER A 229 -5.32 -2.65 -16.71
N LEU A 230 -4.80 -2.73 -15.48
CA LEU A 230 -3.70 -1.88 -15.01
C LEU A 230 -2.40 -2.13 -15.81
N LEU A 231 -2.19 -3.36 -16.30
CA LEU A 231 -1.00 -3.74 -17.07
C LEU A 231 -0.91 -3.04 -18.42
N VAL A 232 -2.06 -2.65 -18.98
CA VAL A 232 -2.17 -2.05 -20.31
C VAL A 232 -2.75 -0.63 -20.27
N HIS A 233 -2.98 -0.08 -19.08
CA HIS A 233 -3.59 1.24 -18.91
C HIS A 233 -2.70 2.34 -19.51
N PRO A 234 -3.24 3.24 -20.37
CA PRO A 234 -2.43 4.22 -21.10
C PRO A 234 -1.70 5.22 -20.21
N ASP A 235 -2.21 5.51 -19.01
CA ASP A 235 -1.59 6.45 -18.06
C ASP A 235 -0.57 5.78 -17.13
N VAL A 236 -0.52 4.45 -17.05
CA VAL A 236 0.46 3.72 -16.24
C VAL A 236 1.81 3.69 -16.95
N ARG A 237 2.86 4.09 -16.25
CA ARG A 237 4.24 4.17 -16.76
C ARG A 237 5.17 3.11 -16.20
N GLY A 238 4.80 2.49 -15.10
CA GLY A 238 5.59 1.43 -14.50
C GLY A 238 4.75 0.55 -13.59
N ILE A 239 5.17 -0.71 -13.48
CA ILE A 239 4.51 -1.72 -12.65
C ILE A 239 5.57 -2.42 -11.82
N THR A 240 5.22 -2.69 -10.56
CA THR A 240 6.01 -3.51 -9.63
C THR A 240 5.11 -4.58 -9.02
N PHE A 241 5.62 -5.81 -8.88
CA PHE A 241 4.89 -6.97 -8.34
C PHE A 241 5.84 -7.97 -7.68
#